data_03d40c6cc51d042a6ecc033cbb2f184e
#
_entry.id   03d40c6cc51d042a6ecc033cbb2f184e
#
_cell.length_a   1.000
_cell.length_b   1.000
_cell.length_c   1.000
_cell.angle_alpha   90.00
_cell.angle_beta   90.00
_cell.angle_gamma   90.00
#
_symmetry.space_group_name_H-M   'P 1'
#
loop_
_entity.id
_entity.type
_entity.pdbx_description
1 polymer ?
#
loop_
_entity_poly.entity_id
_entity_poly.type
_entity_poly.pdbx_seq_one_letter_code
_entity_poly.pdbx_strand_id
1 'polypeptide(L)'
;MEKVVKIEDNYNALMACNRHEIHSPINILVGMPGEDETTTQETGHFLGKVAAKVGVHPRWLQSETSYALPLPGTPLWEYGEQMGIIGKETKDQIEFLTRVADAGTYKRYYINLNGAPISEVLFWEYLVKLEASRTFWEELGSPKNMNKKLNEKYIAQYQKIKANNPNQTLKYNALKFTFISYIIDHYI
;
A
#
# COMPACT_ATOMS: atom_id res chain seq x y z
N MET A 1 14.32 -2.18 9.43
CA MET A 1 14.36 -0.72 9.70
C MET A 1 14.29 -0.52 11.20
N GLU A 2 15.33 0.05 11.78
CA GLU A 2 15.38 0.34 13.23
C GLU A 2 14.66 1.66 13.57
N LYS A 3 13.41 1.81 13.15
CA LYS A 3 12.60 2.93 13.63
C LYS A 3 11.92 2.49 14.92
N VAL A 4 12.36 3.05 16.04
CA VAL A 4 11.76 2.85 17.38
C VAL A 4 10.46 3.66 17.52
N VAL A 5 9.68 3.81 16.45
CA VAL A 5 8.41 4.55 16.46
C VAL A 5 7.27 3.56 16.56
N LYS A 6 6.46 3.70 17.60
CA LYS A 6 5.26 2.89 17.79
C LYS A 6 4.09 3.48 17.00
N ILE A 7 3.07 2.66 16.76
CA ILE A 7 1.87 3.10 16.06
C ILE A 7 1.12 4.20 16.84
N GLU A 8 1.18 4.15 18.17
CA GLU A 8 0.61 5.17 19.06
C GLU A 8 1.29 6.53 18.88
N ASP A 9 2.60 6.54 18.62
CA ASP A 9 3.35 7.79 18.39
C ASP A 9 2.89 8.44 17.08
N ASN A 10 2.69 7.64 16.03
CA ASN A 10 2.13 8.12 14.76
C ASN A 10 0.71 8.66 14.95
N TYR A 11 -0.15 7.95 15.68
CA TYR A 11 -1.50 8.41 15.99
C TYR A 11 -1.48 9.74 16.75
N ASN A 12 -0.69 9.84 17.80
CA ASN A 12 -0.59 11.03 18.64
C ASN A 12 -0.07 12.24 17.84
N ALA A 13 0.91 12.03 16.96
CA ALA A 13 1.44 13.07 16.07
C ALA A 13 0.35 13.57 15.11
N LEU A 14 -0.40 12.68 14.47
CA LEU A 14 -1.50 13.04 13.58
C LEU A 14 -2.61 13.81 14.31
N MET A 15 -2.96 13.37 15.53
CA MET A 15 -3.95 14.09 16.35
C MET A 15 -3.44 15.46 16.82
N ALA A 16 -2.14 15.60 17.08
CA ALA A 16 -1.54 16.89 17.39
C ALA A 16 -1.60 17.83 16.18
N CYS A 17 -1.22 17.36 14.99
CA CYS A 17 -1.35 18.13 13.76
C CYS A 17 -2.80 18.59 13.53
N ASN A 18 -3.76 17.69 13.68
CA ASN A 18 -5.17 18.00 13.50
C ASN A 18 -5.66 19.08 14.47
N ARG A 19 -5.27 19.01 15.76
CA ARG A 19 -5.62 20.03 16.75
C ARG A 19 -5.09 21.43 16.41
N HIS A 20 -3.99 21.51 15.69
CA HIS A 20 -3.36 22.75 15.26
C HIS A 20 -3.68 23.12 13.80
N GLU A 21 -4.70 22.48 13.21
CA GLU A 21 -5.13 22.71 11.83
C GLU A 21 -4.01 22.52 10.79
N ILE A 22 -3.04 21.65 11.09
CA ILE A 22 -1.96 21.31 10.19
C ILE A 22 -2.38 20.09 9.37
N HIS A 23 -2.51 20.26 8.06
CA HIS A 23 -2.76 19.15 7.15
C HIS A 23 -1.54 18.25 7.08
N SER A 24 -1.71 16.99 7.47
CA SER A 24 -0.64 15.99 7.53
C SER A 24 -1.03 14.77 6.70
N PRO A 25 -0.74 14.76 5.39
CA PRO A 25 -1.01 13.62 4.55
C PRO A 25 -0.10 12.44 4.94
N ILE A 26 -0.66 11.23 4.86
CA ILE A 26 0.01 10.00 5.24
C ILE A 26 0.52 9.28 3.99
N ASN A 27 1.81 9.04 3.93
CA ASN A 27 2.42 8.17 2.92
C ASN A 27 2.38 6.72 3.39
N ILE A 28 1.83 5.86 2.57
CA ILE A 28 1.76 4.42 2.82
C ILE A 28 2.85 3.72 1.99
N LEU A 29 3.56 2.82 2.63
CA LEU A 29 4.56 1.97 1.98
C LEU A 29 4.04 0.53 1.96
N VAL A 30 4.06 -0.11 0.81
CA VAL A 30 3.68 -1.52 0.63
C VAL A 30 4.82 -2.33 0.01
N GLY A 31 4.79 -3.64 0.20
CA GLY A 31 5.76 -4.56 -0.38
C GLY A 31 7.07 -4.68 0.40
N MET A 32 7.04 -4.33 1.69
CA MET A 32 8.18 -4.56 2.57
C MET A 32 8.41 -6.06 2.82
N PRO A 33 9.68 -6.49 3.00
CA PRO A 33 9.95 -7.84 3.48
C PRO A 33 9.17 -8.16 4.76
N GLY A 34 8.49 -9.31 4.78
CA GLY A 34 7.68 -9.75 5.91
C GLY A 34 6.26 -9.17 5.98
N GLU A 35 5.89 -8.27 5.08
CA GLU A 35 4.51 -7.80 4.96
C GLU A 35 3.63 -8.88 4.30
N ASP A 36 2.40 -8.96 4.74
CA ASP A 36 1.38 -9.87 4.24
C ASP A 36 0.00 -9.17 4.14
N GLU A 37 -1.01 -9.93 3.75
CA GLU A 37 -2.38 -9.42 3.63
C GLU A 37 -2.92 -8.90 4.97
N THR A 38 -2.57 -9.55 6.09
CA THR A 38 -3.01 -9.18 7.43
C THR A 38 -2.45 -7.83 7.85
N THR A 39 -1.14 -7.66 7.73
CA THR A 39 -0.46 -6.40 8.08
C THR A 39 -0.89 -5.26 7.17
N THR A 40 -1.23 -5.56 5.93
CA THR A 40 -1.80 -4.61 4.98
C THR A 40 -3.20 -4.15 5.41
N GLN A 41 -4.05 -5.08 5.87
CA GLN A 41 -5.38 -4.75 6.41
C GLN A 41 -5.28 -3.93 7.70
N GLU A 42 -4.34 -4.25 8.59
CA GLU A 42 -4.08 -3.48 9.80
C GLU A 42 -3.70 -2.03 9.48
N THR A 43 -2.87 -1.82 8.43
CA THR A 43 -2.52 -0.49 7.93
C THR A 43 -3.76 0.28 7.45
N GLY A 44 -4.62 -0.37 6.66
CA GLY A 44 -5.87 0.23 6.22
C GLY A 44 -6.82 0.55 7.38
N HIS A 45 -6.95 -0.36 8.34
CA HIS A 45 -7.75 -0.16 9.53
C HIS A 45 -7.28 1.04 10.37
N PHE A 46 -5.97 1.15 10.59
CA PHE A 46 -5.39 2.31 11.25
C PHE A 46 -5.72 3.62 10.52
N LEU A 47 -5.51 3.66 9.21
CA LEU A 47 -5.81 4.83 8.37
C LEU A 47 -7.29 5.23 8.45
N GLY A 48 -8.20 4.27 8.39
CA GLY A 48 -9.63 4.50 8.50
C GLY A 48 -10.05 5.08 9.85
N LYS A 49 -9.50 4.58 10.96
CA LYS A 49 -9.72 5.12 12.30
C LYS A 49 -9.21 6.56 12.44
N VAL A 50 -8.00 6.83 11.97
CA VAL A 50 -7.43 8.19 11.99
C VAL A 50 -8.32 9.13 11.17
N ALA A 51 -8.70 8.73 9.97
CA ALA A 51 -9.55 9.50 9.07
C ALA A 51 -10.91 9.86 9.72
N ALA A 52 -11.57 8.89 10.34
CA ALA A 52 -12.82 9.11 11.05
C ALA A 52 -12.65 10.09 12.23
N LYS A 53 -11.56 9.97 12.98
CA LYS A 53 -11.26 10.84 14.11
C LYS A 53 -10.93 12.27 13.70
N VAL A 54 -10.23 12.43 12.58
CA VAL A 54 -9.89 13.73 11.98
C VAL A 54 -11.10 14.37 11.25
N GLY A 55 -12.10 13.56 10.88
CA GLY A 55 -13.28 14.03 10.13
C GLY A 55 -12.99 14.22 8.63
N VAL A 56 -11.96 13.56 8.10
CA VAL A 56 -11.54 13.65 6.69
C VAL A 56 -11.61 12.26 6.07
N HIS A 57 -12.25 12.13 4.90
CA HIS A 57 -12.30 10.86 4.20
C HIS A 57 -10.89 10.33 3.90
N PRO A 58 -10.61 9.00 4.03
CA PRO A 58 -9.26 8.43 3.88
C PRO A 58 -8.55 8.81 2.58
N ARG A 59 -9.27 8.95 1.47
CA ARG A 59 -8.72 9.38 0.18
C ARG A 59 -8.02 10.74 0.19
N TRP A 60 -8.39 11.61 1.11
CA TRP A 60 -7.78 12.93 1.29
C TRP A 60 -6.69 12.94 2.35
N LEU A 61 -6.71 11.97 3.25
CA LEU A 61 -5.69 11.80 4.27
C LEU A 61 -4.46 11.05 3.72
N GLN A 62 -4.68 10.06 2.87
CA GLN A 62 -3.61 9.34 2.19
C GLN A 62 -3.13 10.14 0.98
N SER A 63 -1.85 10.55 0.95
CA SER A 63 -1.29 11.26 -0.19
C SER A 63 -0.92 10.31 -1.32
N GLU A 64 -0.06 9.33 -1.04
CA GLU A 64 0.44 8.35 -2.00
C GLU A 64 0.70 7.00 -1.34
N THR A 65 0.64 5.95 -2.17
CA THR A 65 1.17 4.64 -1.82
C THR A 65 2.45 4.43 -2.61
N SER A 66 3.53 4.19 -1.90
CA SER A 66 4.84 3.90 -2.46
C SER A 66 5.20 2.44 -2.23
N TYR A 67 6.10 1.92 -3.06
CA TYR A 67 6.67 0.59 -2.88
C TYR A 67 8.05 0.68 -2.28
N ALA A 68 8.44 -0.37 -1.54
CA ALA A 68 9.77 -0.46 -0.96
C ALA A 68 10.85 -0.36 -2.05
N LEU A 69 11.72 0.62 -1.93
CA LEU A 69 12.79 0.86 -2.87
C LEU A 69 14.13 0.71 -2.17
N PRO A 70 14.95 -0.30 -2.53
CA PRO A 70 16.28 -0.44 -1.99
C PRO A 70 17.19 0.64 -2.58
N LEU A 71 17.82 1.41 -1.69
CA LEU A 71 18.81 2.43 -2.04
C LEU A 71 20.17 2.06 -1.49
N PRO A 72 21.29 2.38 -2.17
CA PRO A 72 22.62 2.08 -1.69
C PRO A 72 22.84 2.57 -0.26
N GLY A 73 23.49 1.74 0.55
CA GLY A 73 23.78 2.04 1.96
C GLY A 73 22.59 1.84 2.90
N THR A 74 21.48 1.25 2.44
CA THR A 74 20.36 0.88 3.31
C THR A 74 20.32 -0.63 3.56
N PRO A 75 19.79 -1.09 4.71
CA PRO A 75 19.59 -2.52 4.97
C PRO A 75 18.74 -3.22 3.90
N LEU A 76 17.83 -2.49 3.25
CA LEU A 76 17.01 -3.01 2.18
C LEU A 76 17.84 -3.28 0.91
N TRP A 77 18.86 -2.46 0.65
CA TRP A 77 19.83 -2.70 -0.43
C TRP A 77 20.64 -3.97 -0.18
N GLU A 78 21.19 -4.11 1.01
CA GLU A 78 21.94 -5.30 1.40
C GLU A 78 21.11 -6.56 1.31
N TYR A 79 19.84 -6.48 1.72
CA TYR A 79 18.88 -7.57 1.56
C TYR A 79 18.63 -7.91 0.08
N GLY A 80 18.48 -6.91 -0.78
CA GLY A 80 18.33 -7.10 -2.23
C GLY A 80 19.55 -7.79 -2.88
N GLU A 81 20.77 -7.46 -2.43
CA GLU A 81 22.01 -8.13 -2.86
C GLU A 81 22.06 -9.58 -2.36
N GLN A 82 21.68 -9.84 -1.11
CA GLN A 82 21.62 -11.18 -0.54
C GLN A 82 20.64 -12.09 -1.27
N MET A 83 19.50 -11.53 -1.69
CA MET A 83 18.48 -12.24 -2.46
C MET A 83 18.85 -12.38 -3.95
N GLY A 84 19.97 -11.82 -4.40
CA GLY A 84 20.39 -11.84 -5.80
C GLY A 84 19.53 -11.00 -6.75
N ILE A 85 18.71 -10.11 -6.21
CA ILE A 85 17.86 -9.18 -6.96
C ILE A 85 18.69 -8.01 -7.47
N ILE A 86 19.67 -7.60 -6.70
CA ILE A 86 20.66 -6.58 -7.03
C ILE A 86 22.00 -7.28 -7.22
N GLY A 87 22.59 -7.12 -8.40
CA GLY A 87 23.92 -7.68 -8.66
C GLY A 87 24.99 -6.94 -7.87
N LYS A 88 26.09 -7.64 -7.58
CA LYS A 88 27.20 -7.09 -6.77
C LYS A 88 28.20 -6.28 -7.58
N GLU A 89 28.18 -6.42 -8.90
CA GLU A 89 29.06 -5.65 -9.77
C GLU A 89 28.55 -4.23 -9.99
N THR A 90 29.44 -3.27 -10.10
CA THR A 90 29.09 -1.86 -10.32
C THR A 90 28.17 -1.66 -11.50
N LYS A 91 28.36 -2.43 -12.57
CA LYS A 91 27.49 -2.40 -13.76
C LYS A 91 26.04 -2.76 -13.43
N ASP A 92 25.85 -3.83 -12.67
CA ASP A 92 24.53 -4.31 -12.29
C ASP A 92 23.83 -3.31 -11.37
N GLN A 93 24.58 -2.71 -10.46
CA GLN A 93 24.08 -1.69 -9.54
C GLN A 93 23.66 -0.43 -10.29
N ILE A 94 24.44 0.02 -11.28
CA ILE A 94 24.09 1.17 -12.13
C ILE A 94 22.84 0.85 -12.94
N GLU A 95 22.74 -0.34 -13.53
CA GLU A 95 21.55 -0.76 -14.28
C GLU A 95 20.31 -0.77 -13.40
N PHE A 96 20.44 -1.31 -12.19
CA PHE A 96 19.37 -1.30 -11.20
C PHE A 96 18.93 0.13 -10.86
N LEU A 97 19.87 1.00 -10.48
CA LEU A 97 19.60 2.38 -10.12
C LEU A 97 18.97 3.16 -11.29
N THR A 98 19.41 2.92 -12.51
CA THR A 98 18.82 3.53 -13.71
C THR A 98 17.34 3.14 -13.88
N ARG A 99 17.00 1.88 -13.62
CA ARG A 99 15.60 1.40 -13.69
C ARG A 99 14.70 2.03 -12.65
N VAL A 100 15.21 2.28 -11.44
CA VAL A 100 14.41 2.78 -10.31
C VAL A 100 14.47 4.30 -10.17
N ALA A 101 15.36 4.98 -10.88
CA ALA A 101 15.51 6.44 -10.81
C ALA A 101 14.32 7.21 -11.42
N ASP A 102 13.56 6.59 -12.32
CA ASP A 102 12.37 7.20 -12.91
C ASP A 102 11.16 6.99 -11.98
N ALA A 103 10.87 7.99 -11.18
CA ALA A 103 9.75 7.98 -10.24
C ALA A 103 8.38 7.74 -10.93
N GLY A 104 8.22 8.10 -12.20
CA GLY A 104 7.01 7.82 -12.98
C GLY A 104 6.83 6.35 -13.36
N THR A 105 7.88 5.56 -13.28
CA THR A 105 7.90 4.16 -13.68
C THR A 105 8.09 3.18 -12.53
N TYR A 106 8.20 3.65 -11.28
CA TYR A 106 8.45 2.80 -10.12
C TYR A 106 7.44 1.64 -9.97
N LYS A 107 6.17 1.85 -10.30
CA LYS A 107 5.15 0.79 -10.33
C LYS A 107 5.40 -0.25 -11.43
N ARG A 108 6.02 0.15 -12.54
CA ARG A 108 6.37 -0.74 -13.65
C ARG A 108 7.61 -1.57 -13.36
N TYR A 109 8.55 -1.00 -12.61
CA TYR A 109 9.84 -1.63 -12.27
C TYR A 109 9.93 -2.00 -10.80
N TYR A 110 8.79 -2.10 -10.12
CA TYR A 110 8.75 -2.53 -8.74
C TYR A 110 9.56 -3.82 -8.55
N ILE A 111 10.45 -3.77 -7.58
CA ILE A 111 11.30 -4.88 -7.24
C ILE A 111 10.68 -5.58 -6.03
N ASN A 112 10.20 -6.78 -6.27
CA ASN A 112 9.55 -7.57 -5.24
C ASN A 112 10.58 -8.15 -4.26
N LEU A 113 10.77 -7.47 -3.15
CA LEU A 113 11.58 -7.92 -2.02
C LEU A 113 10.76 -8.70 -0.98
N ASN A 114 9.46 -8.77 -1.15
CA ASN A 114 8.56 -9.40 -0.18
C ASN A 114 8.53 -10.93 -0.34
N GLY A 115 8.68 -11.45 -1.56
CA GLY A 115 8.57 -12.87 -1.88
C GLY A 115 7.15 -13.34 -2.23
N ALA A 116 6.11 -12.56 -1.95
CA ALA A 116 4.76 -12.83 -2.42
C ALA A 116 4.66 -12.59 -3.95
N PRO A 117 3.68 -13.18 -4.67
CA PRO A 117 3.45 -12.86 -6.07
C PRO A 117 3.28 -11.35 -6.30
N ILE A 118 3.92 -10.79 -7.33
CA ILE A 118 3.86 -9.35 -7.65
C ILE A 118 2.42 -8.86 -7.75
N SER A 119 1.52 -9.63 -8.35
CA SER A 119 0.11 -9.29 -8.46
C SER A 119 -0.58 -9.12 -7.10
N GLU A 120 -0.15 -9.87 -6.11
CA GLU A 120 -0.66 -9.79 -4.73
C GLU A 120 -0.16 -8.53 -4.05
N VAL A 121 1.14 -8.27 -4.11
CA VAL A 121 1.73 -7.05 -3.53
C VAL A 121 1.15 -5.78 -4.15
N LEU A 122 0.96 -5.75 -5.47
CA LEU A 122 0.31 -4.63 -6.15
C LEU A 122 -1.15 -4.46 -5.76
N PHE A 123 -1.83 -5.55 -5.39
CA PHE A 123 -3.19 -5.48 -4.88
C PHE A 123 -3.26 -4.89 -3.47
N TRP A 124 -2.23 -5.03 -2.66
CA TRP A 124 -2.21 -4.49 -1.29
C TRP A 124 -2.40 -2.97 -1.24
N GLU A 125 -1.97 -2.23 -2.26
CA GLU A 125 -2.30 -0.80 -2.38
C GLU A 125 -3.81 -0.55 -2.31
N TYR A 126 -4.59 -1.38 -3.00
CA TYR A 126 -6.05 -1.28 -3.03
C TYR A 126 -6.68 -1.83 -1.76
N LEU A 127 -6.09 -2.87 -1.20
CA LEU A 127 -6.55 -3.46 0.05
C LEU A 127 -6.45 -2.46 1.21
N VAL A 128 -5.35 -1.69 1.30
CA VAL A 128 -5.22 -0.58 2.26
C VAL A 128 -6.36 0.42 2.09
N LYS A 129 -6.61 0.88 0.87
CA LYS A 129 -7.65 1.87 0.57
C LYS A 129 -9.05 1.34 0.89
N LEU A 130 -9.31 0.09 0.51
CA LEU A 130 -10.58 -0.57 0.77
C LEU A 130 -10.85 -0.70 2.26
N GLU A 131 -9.86 -1.19 3.01
CA GLU A 131 -9.96 -1.37 4.45
C GLU A 131 -10.07 -0.03 5.19
N ALA A 132 -9.32 0.99 4.73
CA ALA A 132 -9.42 2.34 5.29
C ALA A 132 -10.82 2.94 5.10
N SER A 133 -11.38 2.80 3.91
CA SER A 133 -12.74 3.28 3.62
C SER A 133 -13.79 2.52 4.43
N ARG A 134 -13.69 1.19 4.50
CA ARG A 134 -14.58 0.35 5.31
C ARG A 134 -14.58 0.79 6.77
N THR A 135 -13.40 0.90 7.37
CA THR A 135 -13.23 1.28 8.78
C THR A 135 -13.73 2.70 9.03
N PHE A 136 -13.45 3.63 8.13
CA PHE A 136 -13.95 5.01 8.24
C PHE A 136 -15.47 5.07 8.38
N TRP A 137 -16.20 4.38 7.52
CA TRP A 137 -17.66 4.36 7.57
C TRP A 137 -18.21 3.58 8.77
N GLU A 138 -17.54 2.53 9.21
CA GLU A 138 -17.90 1.80 10.43
C GLU A 138 -17.77 2.69 11.68
N GLU A 139 -16.68 3.42 11.80
CA GLU A 139 -16.43 4.37 12.92
C GLU A 139 -17.46 5.51 12.94
N LEU A 140 -17.94 5.95 11.78
CA LEU A 140 -18.98 6.98 11.67
C LEU A 140 -20.42 6.42 11.85
N GLY A 141 -20.57 5.13 12.13
CA GLY A 141 -21.89 4.51 12.34
C GLY A 141 -22.75 4.39 11.07
N SER A 142 -22.15 4.45 9.90
CA SER A 142 -22.86 4.32 8.62
C SER A 142 -23.43 2.91 8.42
N PRO A 143 -24.56 2.74 7.71
CA PRO A 143 -25.20 1.43 7.57
C PRO A 143 -24.27 0.43 6.90
N LYS A 144 -23.91 -0.60 7.67
CA LYS A 144 -22.95 -1.68 7.33
C LYS A 144 -23.27 -2.44 6.02
N ASN A 145 -24.50 -2.33 5.52
CA ASN A 145 -24.99 -3.20 4.45
C ASN A 145 -24.51 -2.83 3.04
N MET A 146 -24.29 -1.55 2.76
CA MET A 146 -23.88 -1.13 1.41
C MET A 146 -22.36 -1.39 1.19
N ASN A 147 -21.59 -1.09 2.19
CA ASN A 147 -20.15 -1.33 2.17
C ASN A 147 -19.82 -2.84 2.24
N LYS A 148 -20.58 -3.63 3.00
CA LYS A 148 -20.37 -5.08 3.11
C LYS A 148 -20.52 -5.80 1.77
N LYS A 149 -21.60 -5.55 1.03
CA LYS A 149 -21.83 -6.18 -0.29
C LYS A 149 -20.73 -5.81 -1.29
N LEU A 150 -20.27 -4.57 -1.25
CA LEU A 150 -19.24 -4.07 -2.13
C LEU A 150 -17.88 -4.70 -1.78
N ASN A 151 -17.53 -4.74 -0.51
CA ASN A 151 -16.33 -5.40 -0.01
C ASN A 151 -16.29 -6.90 -0.34
N GLU A 152 -17.40 -7.63 -0.11
CA GLU A 152 -17.53 -9.04 -0.47
C GLU A 152 -17.30 -9.27 -1.97
N LYS A 153 -17.83 -8.39 -2.81
CA LYS A 153 -17.63 -8.45 -4.26
C LYS A 153 -16.14 -8.23 -4.64
N TYR A 154 -15.45 -7.32 -3.98
CA TYR A 154 -14.01 -7.05 -4.26
C TYR A 154 -13.12 -8.15 -3.73
N ILE A 155 -13.36 -8.63 -2.52
CA ILE A 155 -12.64 -9.76 -1.96
C ILE A 155 -12.81 -11.00 -2.85
N ALA A 156 -14.03 -11.29 -3.29
CA ALA A 156 -14.30 -12.39 -4.21
C ALA A 156 -13.59 -12.21 -5.57
N GLN A 157 -13.53 -10.99 -6.08
CA GLN A 157 -12.84 -10.69 -7.33
C GLN A 157 -11.31 -10.80 -7.17
N TYR A 158 -10.76 -10.34 -6.05
CA TYR A 158 -9.35 -10.52 -5.70
C TYR A 158 -8.99 -12.01 -5.59
N GLN A 159 -9.76 -12.79 -4.83
CA GLN A 159 -9.51 -14.24 -4.69
C GLN A 159 -9.56 -14.95 -6.06
N LYS A 160 -10.45 -14.53 -6.94
CA LYS A 160 -10.54 -15.05 -8.31
C LYS A 160 -9.31 -14.68 -9.15
N ILE A 161 -8.79 -13.47 -9.01
CA ILE A 161 -7.56 -13.02 -9.70
C ILE A 161 -6.36 -13.79 -9.17
N LYS A 162 -6.25 -13.94 -7.85
CA LYS A 162 -5.19 -14.68 -7.17
C LYS A 162 -5.17 -16.16 -7.60
N ALA A 163 -6.34 -16.81 -7.68
CA ALA A 163 -6.46 -18.21 -8.07
C ALA A 163 -6.14 -18.47 -9.56
N ASN A 164 -6.51 -17.55 -10.45
CA ASN A 164 -6.40 -17.75 -11.89
C ASN A 164 -5.04 -17.31 -12.47
N ASN A 165 -4.31 -16.41 -11.81
CA ASN A 165 -3.10 -15.80 -12.38
C ASN A 165 -2.08 -15.36 -11.33
N PRO A 166 -1.41 -16.30 -10.64
CA PRO A 166 -0.43 -15.93 -9.61
C PRO A 166 0.77 -15.17 -10.16
N ASN A 167 1.07 -15.26 -11.46
CA ASN A 167 2.26 -14.69 -12.10
C ASN A 167 1.96 -13.72 -13.25
N GLN A 168 0.75 -13.21 -13.39
CA GLN A 168 0.43 -12.32 -14.50
C GLN A 168 1.11 -10.95 -14.39
N THR A 169 1.64 -10.53 -15.55
CA THR A 169 2.35 -9.26 -15.73
C THR A 169 1.48 -8.04 -15.38
N LEU A 170 2.11 -7.02 -14.87
CA LEU A 170 1.59 -5.70 -14.48
C LEU A 170 0.50 -5.11 -15.40
N LYS A 171 0.56 -5.36 -16.71
CA LYS A 171 -0.32 -4.74 -17.71
C LYS A 171 -1.79 -5.16 -17.60
N TYR A 172 -2.04 -6.41 -17.31
CA TYR A 172 -3.42 -6.93 -17.20
C TYR A 172 -4.04 -6.58 -15.85
N ASN A 173 -3.23 -6.60 -14.81
CA ASN A 173 -3.66 -6.25 -13.47
C ASN A 173 -3.95 -4.74 -13.35
N ALA A 174 -3.14 -3.87 -13.99
CA ALA A 174 -3.35 -2.43 -13.96
C ALA A 174 -4.74 -2.01 -14.47
N LEU A 175 -5.24 -2.61 -15.56
CA LEU A 175 -6.57 -2.29 -16.10
C LEU A 175 -7.71 -2.71 -15.17
N LYS A 176 -7.62 -3.88 -14.54
CA LYS A 176 -8.62 -4.35 -13.57
C LYS A 176 -8.56 -3.56 -12.27
N PHE A 177 -7.37 -3.21 -11.81
CA PHE A 177 -7.17 -2.40 -10.60
C PHE A 177 -7.63 -0.96 -10.81
N THR A 178 -7.44 -0.37 -11.99
CA THR A 178 -7.98 0.96 -12.30
C THR A 178 -9.50 0.99 -12.16
N PHE A 179 -10.19 -0.07 -12.59
CA PHE A 179 -11.65 -0.17 -12.42
C PHE A 179 -12.05 -0.32 -10.94
N ILE A 180 -11.32 -1.13 -10.16
CA ILE A 180 -11.55 -1.28 -8.73
C ILE A 180 -11.28 0.05 -8.01
N SER A 181 -10.18 0.72 -8.32
CA SER A 181 -9.86 2.04 -7.77
C SER A 181 -10.95 3.06 -8.09
N TYR A 182 -11.40 3.12 -9.35
CA TYR A 182 -12.48 4.01 -9.76
C TYR A 182 -13.75 3.80 -8.91
N ILE A 183 -14.10 2.55 -8.63
CA ILE A 183 -15.30 2.28 -7.83
C ILE A 183 -15.06 2.63 -6.35
N ILE A 184 -13.88 2.32 -5.79
CA ILE A 184 -13.52 2.71 -4.43
C ILE A 184 -13.59 4.25 -4.30
N ASP A 185 -13.02 4.96 -5.26
CA ASP A 185 -12.94 6.43 -5.24
C ASP A 185 -14.29 7.13 -5.46
N HIS A 186 -15.28 6.48 -6.07
CA HIS A 186 -16.55 7.12 -6.44
C HIS A 186 -17.77 6.57 -5.69
N TYR A 187 -17.66 5.39 -5.11
CA TYR A 187 -18.82 4.69 -4.51
C TYR A 187 -18.59 4.19 -3.08
N ILE A 188 -17.37 4.32 -2.53
CA ILE A 188 -17.02 4.04 -1.16
C ILE A 188 -16.40 5.28 -0.53
#